data_9e046f88b933a69fc596d84e436de3fa
#
_entry.id   9e046f88b933a69fc596d84e436de3fa
#
_cell.length_a   1.000
_cell.length_b   1.000
_cell.length_c   1.000
_cell.angle_alpha   90.00
_cell.angle_beta   90.00
_cell.angle_gamma   90.00
#
_symmetry.space_group_name_H-M   'P 1'
#
loop_
_entity.id
_entity.type
_entity.pdbx_description
1 polymer ?
#
loop_
_entity_poly.entity_id
_entity_poly.type
_entity_poly.pdbx_seq_one_letter_code
_entity_poly.pdbx_strand_id
1 'polypeptide(L)'
;MTPRLLLVALGLVCFALPAYADGEVQKLITPGDKARLDKYGETRKAALDEAKAGDPAEVKQLDALLAKQLVAFSDKDLTGNWKCRTIKAGGLSPLVIYGWFNCKVSDDGSGWRLEKVSGSQRTKGRFFDDGEKRAIYLGSFTVNEDPAKPYGSGPQSDQVGYAFRNSASEWRIEFPAPYYESKLDIMEFKR
;
A
#
# COMPACT_ATOMS: atom_id res chain seq x y z
N MET A 1 -2.31 17.08 72.03
CA MET A 1 -1.44 16.45 71.03
C MET A 1 -2.34 15.67 70.07
N THR A 2 -2.64 16.24 68.90
CA THR A 2 -3.50 15.63 67.85
C THR A 2 -2.64 15.06 66.77
N PRO A 3 -2.79 13.79 66.37
CA PRO A 3 -2.02 13.21 65.30
C PRO A 3 -2.59 13.66 63.92
N ARG A 4 -1.72 14.20 63.07
CA ARG A 4 -2.03 14.53 61.65
C ARG A 4 -1.92 13.24 60.81
N LEU A 5 -3.05 12.76 60.28
CA LEU A 5 -3.08 11.71 59.24
C LEU A 5 -2.61 12.32 57.91
N LEU A 6 -1.50 11.82 57.39
CA LEU A 6 -1.08 12.06 56.00
C LEU A 6 -1.84 11.10 55.07
N LEU A 7 -2.72 11.64 54.26
CA LEU A 7 -3.32 10.89 53.13
C LEU A 7 -2.33 10.90 51.95
N VAL A 8 -1.73 9.75 51.63
CA VAL A 8 -0.96 9.54 50.41
C VAL A 8 -1.93 9.16 49.30
N ALA A 9 -2.17 10.08 48.38
CA ALA A 9 -2.93 9.81 47.17
C ALA A 9 -2.05 9.07 46.17
N LEU A 10 -2.33 7.76 45.96
CA LEU A 10 -1.68 6.92 44.95
C LEU A 10 -2.31 7.23 43.60
N GLY A 11 -1.65 8.05 42.80
CA GLY A 11 -2.08 8.35 41.40
C GLY A 11 -1.90 7.15 40.49
N LEU A 12 -3.01 6.58 40.04
CA LEU A 12 -3.04 5.52 39.03
C LEU A 12 -2.71 6.14 37.66
N VAL A 13 -1.48 5.98 37.18
CA VAL A 13 -1.09 6.37 35.83
C VAL A 13 -1.59 5.28 34.87
N CYS A 14 -2.73 5.53 34.19
CA CYS A 14 -3.19 4.71 33.10
C CYS A 14 -2.28 4.96 31.89
N PHE A 15 -1.38 4.03 31.59
CA PHE A 15 -0.71 3.96 30.29
C PHE A 15 -1.75 3.51 29.25
N ALA A 16 -2.25 4.44 28.44
CA ALA A 16 -3.00 4.10 27.23
C ALA A 16 -2.00 3.48 26.24
N LEU A 17 -2.02 2.17 26.08
CA LEU A 17 -1.33 1.49 24.99
C LEU A 17 -2.00 1.93 23.69
N PRO A 18 -1.25 2.32 22.65
CA PRO A 18 -1.83 2.58 21.34
C PRO A 18 -2.52 1.30 20.86
N ALA A 19 -3.83 1.37 20.64
CA ALA A 19 -4.58 0.31 19.99
C ALA A 19 -4.14 0.33 18.50
N TYR A 20 -3.21 -0.54 18.13
CA TYR A 20 -2.92 -0.78 16.74
C TYR A 20 -4.13 -1.50 16.12
N ALA A 21 -4.68 -0.95 15.04
CA ALA A 21 -5.71 -1.57 14.21
C ALA A 21 -5.19 -2.83 13.44
N ASP A 22 -4.11 -3.40 13.91
CA ASP A 22 -3.30 -4.47 13.34
C ASP A 22 -3.99 -5.85 13.36
N GLY A 23 -5.12 -5.97 14.08
CA GLY A 23 -5.76 -7.27 14.33
C GLY A 23 -6.53 -7.85 13.15
N GLU A 24 -7.07 -7.04 12.24
CA GLU A 24 -7.93 -7.52 11.17
C GLU A 24 -7.11 -8.03 9.97
N VAL A 25 -6.14 -7.27 9.53
CA VAL A 25 -5.27 -7.66 8.41
C VAL A 25 -4.51 -8.95 8.68
N GLN A 26 -4.07 -9.18 9.93
CA GLN A 26 -3.35 -10.40 10.32
C GLN A 26 -4.19 -11.68 10.20
N LYS A 27 -5.52 -11.56 10.25
CA LYS A 27 -6.46 -12.70 10.07
C LYS A 27 -6.74 -12.96 8.59
N LEU A 28 -6.55 -11.96 7.73
CA LEU A 28 -6.91 -12.02 6.31
C LEU A 28 -5.71 -12.32 5.42
N ILE A 29 -4.52 -11.79 5.77
CA ILE A 29 -3.33 -11.91 4.94
C ILE A 29 -2.88 -13.37 4.82
N THR A 30 -2.64 -13.82 3.58
CA THR A 30 -2.12 -15.17 3.36
C THR A 30 -0.68 -15.29 3.84
N PRO A 31 -0.21 -16.50 4.26
CA PRO A 31 1.20 -16.68 4.64
C PRO A 31 2.20 -16.30 3.54
N GLY A 32 1.84 -16.53 2.27
CA GLY A 32 2.66 -16.15 1.11
C GLY A 32 2.80 -14.64 0.99
N ASP A 33 1.70 -13.91 1.15
CA ASP A 33 1.69 -12.45 1.06
C ASP A 33 2.36 -11.78 2.26
N LYS A 34 2.19 -12.38 3.45
CA LYS A 34 2.95 -11.95 4.62
C LYS A 34 4.47 -12.05 4.38
N ALA A 35 4.92 -13.17 3.82
CA ALA A 35 6.34 -13.36 3.48
C ALA A 35 6.83 -12.35 2.43
N ARG A 36 5.98 -11.93 1.48
CA ARG A 36 6.30 -10.85 0.52
C ARG A 36 6.48 -9.50 1.22
N LEU A 37 5.59 -9.16 2.16
CA LEU A 37 5.74 -7.92 2.97
C LEU A 37 6.95 -7.96 3.90
N ASP A 38 7.25 -9.11 4.52
CA ASP A 38 8.41 -9.27 5.39
C ASP A 38 9.73 -9.01 4.63
N LYS A 39 9.78 -9.32 3.31
CA LYS A 39 10.91 -9.08 2.41
C LYS A 39 10.81 -7.77 1.61
N TYR A 40 9.83 -6.92 1.90
CA TYR A 40 9.57 -5.70 1.11
C TYR A 40 10.82 -4.84 0.91
N GLY A 41 11.56 -4.54 1.97
CA GLY A 41 12.74 -3.66 1.89
C GLY A 41 13.84 -4.23 0.98
N GLU A 42 14.12 -5.53 1.08
CA GLU A 42 15.09 -6.23 0.25
C GLU A 42 14.65 -6.26 -1.21
N THR A 43 13.41 -6.70 -1.46
CA THR A 43 12.82 -6.78 -2.79
C THR A 43 12.78 -5.41 -3.48
N ARG A 44 12.35 -4.38 -2.75
CA ARG A 44 12.30 -3.01 -3.24
C ARG A 44 13.69 -2.52 -3.64
N LYS A 45 14.70 -2.73 -2.79
CA LYS A 45 16.07 -2.34 -3.09
C LYS A 45 16.58 -3.01 -4.37
N ALA A 46 16.42 -4.33 -4.49
CA ALA A 46 16.85 -5.07 -5.66
C ALA A 46 16.15 -4.60 -6.95
N ALA A 47 14.83 -4.38 -6.90
CA ALA A 47 14.06 -3.88 -8.04
C ALA A 47 14.51 -2.49 -8.49
N LEU A 48 14.74 -1.56 -7.54
CA LEU A 48 15.19 -0.20 -7.85
C LEU A 48 16.64 -0.16 -8.35
N ASP A 49 17.50 -1.05 -7.88
CA ASP A 49 18.87 -1.15 -8.41
C ASP A 49 18.87 -1.62 -9.87
N GLU A 50 18.02 -2.58 -10.24
CA GLU A 50 17.85 -2.99 -11.64
C GLU A 50 17.20 -1.90 -12.51
N ALA A 51 16.21 -1.18 -11.96
CA ALA A 51 15.52 -0.09 -12.67
C ALA A 51 16.49 1.00 -13.18
N LYS A 52 17.63 1.21 -12.54
CA LYS A 52 18.66 2.18 -12.97
C LYS A 52 19.21 1.92 -14.36
N ALA A 53 19.09 0.69 -14.88
CA ALA A 53 19.48 0.33 -16.25
C ALA A 53 18.39 0.61 -17.30
N GLY A 54 17.25 1.17 -16.88
CA GLY A 54 16.16 1.56 -17.76
C GLY A 54 16.40 2.85 -18.53
N ASP A 55 15.37 3.32 -19.26
CA ASP A 55 15.41 4.61 -19.94
C ASP A 55 15.68 5.74 -18.95
N PRO A 56 16.67 6.64 -19.19
CA PRO A 56 17.03 7.69 -18.24
C PRO A 56 15.89 8.66 -17.88
N ALA A 57 14.97 8.92 -18.80
CA ALA A 57 13.83 9.79 -18.54
C ALA A 57 12.78 9.08 -17.65
N GLU A 58 12.59 7.77 -17.82
CA GLU A 58 11.74 6.95 -16.94
C GLU A 58 12.37 6.80 -15.55
N VAL A 59 13.68 6.54 -15.46
CA VAL A 59 14.41 6.48 -14.18
C VAL A 59 14.26 7.78 -13.41
N LYS A 60 14.43 8.93 -14.07
CA LYS A 60 14.21 10.26 -13.44
C LYS A 60 12.78 10.44 -12.93
N GLN A 61 11.77 9.94 -13.65
CA GLN A 61 10.37 10.00 -13.20
C GLN A 61 10.14 9.13 -11.97
N LEU A 62 10.69 7.91 -11.96
CA LEU A 62 10.61 7.00 -10.80
C LEU A 62 11.28 7.61 -9.57
N ASP A 63 12.51 8.14 -9.72
CA ASP A 63 13.24 8.79 -8.63
C ASP A 63 12.46 9.98 -8.06
N ALA A 64 11.89 10.83 -8.93
CA ALA A 64 11.07 11.96 -8.51
C ALA A 64 9.82 11.54 -7.74
N LEU A 65 9.16 10.45 -8.15
CA LEU A 65 8.01 9.89 -7.42
C LEU A 65 8.42 9.40 -6.03
N LEU A 66 9.52 8.66 -5.94
CA LEU A 66 9.96 8.04 -4.69
C LEU A 66 10.58 9.03 -3.71
N ALA A 67 11.12 10.16 -4.20
CA ALA A 67 11.66 11.24 -3.37
C ALA A 67 10.58 12.11 -2.71
N LYS A 68 9.31 12.01 -3.11
CA LYS A 68 8.22 12.79 -2.51
C LYS A 68 8.08 12.48 -1.03
N GLN A 69 7.93 13.53 -0.21
CA GLN A 69 7.71 13.39 1.23
C GLN A 69 6.44 12.61 1.51
N LEU A 70 6.49 11.74 2.53
CA LEU A 70 5.34 10.99 2.99
C LEU A 70 4.60 11.77 4.08
N VAL A 71 3.27 11.81 3.96
CA VAL A 71 2.35 12.35 4.97
C VAL A 71 1.55 11.21 5.59
N ALA A 72 0.80 11.48 6.67
CA ALA A 72 -0.06 10.49 7.28
C ALA A 72 -1.09 9.94 6.27
N PHE A 73 -1.24 8.61 6.21
CA PHE A 73 -2.04 7.96 5.16
C PHE A 73 -3.53 8.25 5.33
N SER A 74 -4.02 8.26 6.56
CA SER A 74 -5.44 8.41 6.93
C SER A 74 -5.93 9.86 7.04
N ASP A 75 -5.06 10.87 6.93
CA ASP A 75 -5.40 12.29 7.18
C ASP A 75 -6.50 12.87 6.28
N LYS A 76 -6.72 12.26 5.13
CA LYS A 76 -7.70 12.74 4.15
C LYS A 76 -8.40 11.57 3.50
N ASP A 77 -9.67 11.77 3.22
CA ASP A 77 -10.48 10.83 2.46
C ASP A 77 -9.91 10.60 1.06
N LEU A 78 -9.71 9.31 0.72
CA LEU A 78 -9.25 8.88 -0.60
C LEU A 78 -10.41 8.61 -1.56
N THR A 79 -11.67 8.65 -1.13
CA THR A 79 -12.81 8.33 -2.01
C THR A 79 -12.87 9.23 -3.23
N GLY A 80 -13.39 8.67 -4.31
CA GLY A 80 -13.55 9.36 -5.59
C GLY A 80 -12.77 8.75 -6.74
N ASN A 81 -12.73 9.48 -7.84
CA ASN A 81 -12.05 9.09 -9.06
C ASN A 81 -10.58 9.56 -9.06
N TRP A 82 -9.72 8.71 -9.58
CA TRP A 82 -8.28 8.94 -9.66
C TRP A 82 -7.75 8.59 -11.05
N LYS A 83 -6.74 9.31 -11.50
CA LYS A 83 -5.85 8.81 -12.53
C LYS A 83 -4.81 7.92 -11.87
N CYS A 84 -4.56 6.74 -12.46
CA CYS A 84 -3.58 5.79 -11.94
C CYS A 84 -2.72 5.23 -13.06
N ARG A 85 -1.46 4.94 -12.77
CA ARG A 85 -0.55 4.23 -13.69
C ARG A 85 0.27 3.20 -12.95
N THR A 86 0.70 2.18 -13.67
CA THR A 86 1.61 1.16 -13.16
C THR A 86 3.03 1.46 -13.62
N ILE A 87 3.99 1.27 -12.74
CA ILE A 87 5.42 1.30 -13.00
C ILE A 87 5.94 -0.07 -12.59
N LYS A 88 6.64 -0.76 -13.49
CA LYS A 88 7.26 -2.07 -13.24
C LYS A 88 8.76 -1.91 -13.13
N ALA A 89 9.34 -2.28 -12.00
CA ALA A 89 10.76 -2.15 -11.73
C ALA A 89 11.42 -3.52 -11.54
N GLY A 90 12.49 -3.77 -12.27
CA GLY A 90 13.26 -5.03 -12.27
C GLY A 90 12.49 -6.21 -12.84
N GLY A 91 13.20 -7.29 -13.13
CA GLY A 91 12.62 -8.52 -13.69
C GLY A 91 12.80 -8.61 -15.22
N LEU A 92 11.71 -8.81 -15.98
CA LEU A 92 11.79 -8.98 -17.44
C LEU A 92 12.32 -7.74 -18.16
N SER A 93 12.06 -6.57 -17.63
CA SER A 93 12.63 -5.29 -18.07
C SER A 93 13.18 -4.54 -16.85
N PRO A 94 14.26 -3.76 -17.02
CA PRO A 94 14.77 -2.92 -15.94
C PRO A 94 13.73 -1.97 -15.37
N LEU A 95 13.01 -1.25 -16.27
CA LEU A 95 11.95 -0.31 -15.89
C LEU A 95 10.96 -0.16 -17.04
N VAL A 96 9.67 -0.09 -16.72
CA VAL A 96 8.59 0.26 -17.65
C VAL A 96 7.60 1.16 -16.92
N ILE A 97 7.32 2.33 -17.49
CA ILE A 97 6.29 3.25 -16.99
C ILE A 97 5.11 3.26 -17.96
N TYR A 98 3.96 2.77 -17.52
CA TYR A 98 2.75 2.75 -18.34
C TYR A 98 2.04 4.12 -18.36
N GLY A 99 1.14 4.29 -19.33
CA GLY A 99 0.25 5.46 -19.40
C GLY A 99 -0.78 5.50 -18.27
N TRP A 100 -1.52 6.62 -18.22
CA TRP A 100 -2.54 6.86 -17.21
C TRP A 100 -3.87 6.19 -17.55
N PHE A 101 -4.44 5.53 -16.56
CA PHE A 101 -5.75 4.87 -16.58
C PHE A 101 -6.68 5.50 -15.53
N ASN A 102 -7.87 4.94 -15.39
CA ASN A 102 -8.86 5.36 -14.41
C ASN A 102 -8.95 4.36 -13.26
N CYS A 103 -8.94 4.88 -12.05
CA CYS A 103 -9.15 4.15 -10.82
C CYS A 103 -10.26 4.83 -10.00
N LYS A 104 -10.91 4.07 -9.13
CA LYS A 104 -11.91 4.56 -8.19
C LYS A 104 -11.60 4.04 -6.81
N VAL A 105 -11.69 4.91 -5.82
CA VAL A 105 -11.72 4.53 -4.41
C VAL A 105 -13.13 4.78 -3.87
N SER A 106 -13.67 3.83 -3.17
CA SER A 106 -14.95 3.91 -2.47
C SER A 106 -14.79 3.51 -1.02
N ASP A 107 -15.71 3.93 -0.16
CA ASP A 107 -15.86 3.45 1.21
C ASP A 107 -17.20 2.74 1.32
N ASP A 108 -17.24 1.55 1.90
CA ASP A 108 -18.46 0.79 2.13
C ASP A 108 -18.81 0.68 3.62
N GLY A 109 -18.23 1.56 4.45
CA GLY A 109 -18.40 1.58 5.90
C GLY A 109 -17.44 0.66 6.66
N SER A 110 -16.64 -0.14 5.94
CA SER A 110 -15.57 -0.98 6.51
C SER A 110 -14.17 -0.59 5.98
N GLY A 111 -14.04 0.65 5.50
CA GLY A 111 -12.80 1.21 4.98
C GLY A 111 -12.74 1.31 3.46
N TRP A 112 -11.61 1.82 2.99
CA TRP A 112 -11.43 2.13 1.57
C TRP A 112 -11.23 0.89 0.71
N ARG A 113 -11.84 0.92 -0.46
CA ARG A 113 -11.69 -0.07 -1.54
C ARG A 113 -11.20 0.60 -2.81
N LEU A 114 -10.17 0.04 -3.40
CA LEU A 114 -9.65 0.45 -4.69
C LEU A 114 -10.20 -0.46 -5.79
N GLU A 115 -10.52 0.13 -6.93
CA GLU A 115 -10.78 -0.58 -8.18
C GLU A 115 -10.14 0.16 -9.36
N LYS A 116 -9.29 -0.51 -10.12
CA LYS A 116 -8.80 -0.01 -11.40
C LYS A 116 -9.81 -0.36 -12.48
N VAL A 117 -10.50 0.67 -13.00
CA VAL A 117 -11.70 0.53 -13.86
C VAL A 117 -11.39 0.60 -15.36
N SER A 118 -10.13 0.80 -15.75
CA SER A 118 -9.72 0.80 -17.16
C SER A 118 -8.35 0.15 -17.37
N GLY A 119 -8.04 -0.21 -18.61
CA GLY A 119 -6.85 -0.95 -19.01
C GLY A 119 -7.02 -2.46 -18.86
N SER A 120 -6.08 -3.23 -19.41
CA SER A 120 -6.15 -4.69 -19.43
C SER A 120 -5.75 -5.35 -18.12
N GLN A 121 -4.73 -4.84 -17.41
CA GLN A 121 -4.33 -5.31 -16.11
C GLN A 121 -5.06 -4.50 -15.03
N ARG A 122 -5.88 -5.15 -14.21
CA ARG A 122 -6.73 -4.51 -13.21
C ARG A 122 -6.44 -5.03 -11.82
N THR A 123 -6.80 -4.23 -10.82
CA THR A 123 -6.74 -4.62 -9.41
C THR A 123 -8.00 -4.16 -8.70
N LYS A 124 -8.44 -4.95 -7.72
CA LYS A 124 -9.55 -4.63 -6.82
C LYS A 124 -9.23 -5.14 -5.42
N GLY A 125 -9.32 -4.28 -4.42
CA GLY A 125 -8.97 -4.69 -3.05
C GLY A 125 -9.26 -3.63 -2.00
N ARG A 126 -8.80 -3.87 -0.78
CA ARG A 126 -9.04 -3.06 0.42
C ARG A 126 -7.75 -2.58 1.05
N PHE A 127 -7.87 -1.49 1.81
CA PHE A 127 -6.80 -0.95 2.64
C PHE A 127 -7.03 -1.28 4.11
N PHE A 128 -5.94 -1.53 4.82
CA PHE A 128 -5.89 -1.78 6.26
C PHE A 128 -4.80 -0.89 6.85
N ASP A 129 -5.06 -0.31 8.01
CA ASP A 129 -4.09 0.55 8.67
C ASP A 129 -2.82 -0.22 9.06
N ASP A 130 -1.66 0.39 8.81
CA ASP A 130 -0.35 -0.13 9.20
C ASP A 130 0.55 1.03 9.67
N GLY A 131 0.17 1.60 10.78
CA GLY A 131 0.79 2.78 11.36
C GLY A 131 0.39 4.09 10.68
N GLU A 132 1.06 5.18 11.06
CA GLU A 132 0.66 6.54 10.66
C GLU A 132 0.82 6.83 9.17
N LYS A 133 1.95 6.38 8.58
CA LYS A 133 2.39 6.83 7.24
C LYS A 133 2.14 5.83 6.12
N ARG A 134 1.55 4.68 6.42
CA ARG A 134 1.26 3.67 5.41
C ARG A 134 0.02 2.85 5.75
N ALA A 135 -0.51 2.18 4.74
CA ALA A 135 -1.53 1.16 4.90
C ALA A 135 -1.11 -0.12 4.15
N ILE A 136 -1.64 -1.27 4.54
CA ILE A 136 -1.53 -2.51 3.77
C ILE A 136 -2.70 -2.56 2.79
N TYR A 137 -2.41 -2.88 1.54
CA TYR A 137 -3.39 -3.22 0.53
C TYR A 137 -3.44 -4.73 0.34
N LEU A 138 -4.64 -5.31 0.43
CA LEU A 138 -4.93 -6.69 0.04
C LEU A 138 -5.95 -6.68 -1.08
N GLY A 139 -5.62 -7.31 -2.20
CA GLY A 139 -6.50 -7.29 -3.36
C GLY A 139 -6.25 -8.43 -4.33
N SER A 140 -6.88 -8.33 -5.48
CA SER A 140 -6.84 -9.33 -6.52
C SER A 140 -6.54 -8.70 -7.87
N PHE A 141 -5.60 -9.32 -8.58
CA PHE A 141 -5.26 -9.01 -9.97
C PHE A 141 -6.24 -9.71 -10.92
N THR A 142 -6.63 -9.01 -11.97
CA THR A 142 -7.41 -9.58 -13.07
C THR A 142 -6.91 -9.05 -14.42
N VAL A 143 -7.28 -9.74 -15.49
CA VAL A 143 -6.97 -9.33 -16.86
C VAL A 143 -8.27 -9.06 -17.61
N ASN A 144 -8.33 -7.93 -18.31
CA ASN A 144 -9.48 -7.47 -19.08
C ASN A 144 -10.78 -7.39 -18.26
N GLU A 145 -11.84 -8.02 -18.73
CA GLU A 145 -13.16 -8.06 -18.11
C GLU A 145 -13.36 -9.29 -17.21
N ASP A 146 -12.30 -10.09 -16.97
CA ASP A 146 -12.42 -11.26 -16.12
C ASP A 146 -12.90 -10.87 -14.72
N PRO A 147 -13.82 -11.63 -14.12
CA PRO A 147 -14.28 -11.38 -12.77
C PRO A 147 -13.12 -11.42 -11.76
N ALA A 148 -13.04 -10.41 -10.91
CA ALA A 148 -12.06 -10.41 -9.82
C ALA A 148 -12.31 -11.58 -8.88
N LYS A 149 -11.30 -12.42 -8.67
CA LYS A 149 -11.35 -13.48 -7.65
C LYS A 149 -11.28 -12.83 -6.27
N PRO A 150 -11.88 -13.46 -5.25
CA PRO A 150 -11.65 -13.03 -3.86
C PRO A 150 -10.16 -13.10 -3.52
N TYR A 151 -9.70 -12.20 -2.66
CA TYR A 151 -8.36 -12.29 -2.07
C TYR A 151 -8.24 -13.63 -1.31
N GLY A 152 -7.08 -14.27 -1.38
CA GLY A 152 -6.86 -15.63 -0.86
C GLY A 152 -7.09 -16.74 -1.89
N SER A 153 -7.35 -16.39 -3.16
CA SER A 153 -7.55 -17.38 -4.25
C SER A 153 -6.23 -17.95 -4.80
N GLY A 154 -5.10 -17.42 -4.36
CA GLY A 154 -3.78 -17.94 -4.70
C GLY A 154 -2.85 -16.93 -5.35
N PRO A 155 -1.54 -17.25 -5.44
CA PRO A 155 -0.49 -16.28 -5.76
C PRO A 155 -0.60 -15.65 -7.14
N GLN A 156 -1.30 -16.28 -8.10
CA GLN A 156 -1.51 -15.73 -9.44
C GLN A 156 -2.47 -14.54 -9.46
N SER A 157 -3.41 -14.50 -8.50
CA SER A 157 -4.39 -13.42 -8.38
C SER A 157 -4.15 -12.53 -7.17
N ASP A 158 -3.63 -13.07 -6.08
CA ASP A 158 -3.47 -12.33 -4.83
C ASP A 158 -2.43 -11.22 -4.97
N GLN A 159 -2.83 -10.04 -4.53
CA GLN A 159 -1.96 -8.86 -4.50
C GLN A 159 -1.85 -8.32 -3.09
N VAL A 160 -0.63 -8.05 -2.67
CA VAL A 160 -0.32 -7.39 -1.41
C VAL A 160 0.66 -6.24 -1.66
N GLY A 161 0.48 -5.13 -0.96
CA GLY A 161 1.40 -3.99 -1.07
C GLY A 161 1.26 -3.02 0.08
N TYR A 162 2.24 -2.13 0.18
CA TYR A 162 2.18 -0.99 1.06
C TYR A 162 1.72 0.25 0.30
N ALA A 163 0.71 0.93 0.83
CA ALA A 163 0.23 2.19 0.31
C ALA A 163 0.83 3.36 1.09
N PHE A 164 1.30 4.37 0.36
CA PHE A 164 1.93 5.57 0.88
C PHE A 164 1.27 6.80 0.30
N ARG A 165 1.15 7.85 1.11
CA ARG A 165 0.56 9.12 0.68
C ARG A 165 1.62 10.22 0.62
N ASN A 166 1.54 11.03 -0.44
CA ASN A 166 2.43 12.17 -0.63
C ASN A 166 1.72 13.51 -0.42
N SER A 167 0.41 13.58 -0.75
CA SER A 167 -0.41 14.78 -0.58
C SER A 167 -1.91 14.45 -0.56
N ALA A 168 -2.76 15.45 -0.55
CA ALA A 168 -4.22 15.26 -0.70
C ALA A 168 -4.62 14.73 -2.09
N SER A 169 -3.76 14.92 -3.11
CA SER A 169 -4.02 14.59 -4.50
C SER A 169 -3.03 13.59 -5.10
N GLU A 170 -2.11 13.03 -4.30
CA GLU A 170 -1.11 12.09 -4.77
C GLU A 170 -0.81 11.01 -3.73
N TRP A 171 -0.79 9.75 -4.16
CA TRP A 171 -0.43 8.58 -3.36
C TRP A 171 0.03 7.43 -4.26
N ARG A 172 0.55 6.36 -3.67
CA ARG A 172 0.99 5.19 -4.41
C ARG A 172 0.84 3.91 -3.59
N ILE A 173 0.81 2.78 -4.29
CA ILE A 173 0.96 1.43 -3.70
C ILE A 173 2.22 0.82 -4.28
N GLU A 174 3.03 0.18 -3.45
CA GLU A 174 4.20 -0.59 -3.84
C GLU A 174 3.94 -2.08 -3.56
N PHE A 175 3.91 -2.91 -4.62
CA PHE A 175 3.64 -4.35 -4.56
C PHE A 175 4.95 -5.13 -4.69
N PRO A 176 5.50 -5.67 -3.60
CA PRO A 176 6.74 -6.45 -3.66
C PRO A 176 6.50 -7.82 -4.26
N ALA A 177 7.44 -8.29 -5.10
CA ALA A 177 7.44 -9.60 -5.73
C ALA A 177 6.07 -10.00 -6.32
N PRO A 178 5.50 -9.19 -7.24
CA PRO A 178 4.28 -9.58 -7.94
C PRO A 178 4.50 -10.91 -8.67
N TYR A 179 3.44 -11.68 -8.90
CA TYR A 179 3.56 -12.99 -9.53
C TYR A 179 4.12 -12.90 -10.96
N TYR A 180 3.84 -11.81 -11.66
CA TYR A 180 4.19 -11.63 -13.07
C TYR A 180 5.22 -10.53 -13.29
N GLU A 181 6.16 -10.76 -14.23
CA GLU A 181 6.97 -9.81 -14.99
C GLU A 181 8.04 -9.02 -14.20
N SER A 182 7.74 -8.48 -13.03
CA SER A 182 8.60 -7.54 -12.32
C SER A 182 8.97 -8.00 -10.90
N LYS A 183 9.95 -7.35 -10.30
CA LYS A 183 10.29 -7.52 -8.89
C LYS A 183 9.49 -6.61 -7.98
N LEU A 184 9.12 -5.43 -8.49
CA LEU A 184 8.29 -4.45 -7.78
C LEU A 184 7.35 -3.78 -8.79
N ASP A 185 6.05 -3.83 -8.52
CA ASP A 185 5.08 -2.97 -9.18
C ASP A 185 4.77 -1.77 -8.29
N ILE A 186 4.70 -0.59 -8.89
CA ILE A 186 4.27 0.63 -8.21
C ILE A 186 3.04 1.16 -8.94
N MET A 187 1.92 1.30 -8.25
CA MET A 187 0.78 2.05 -8.77
C MET A 187 0.83 3.46 -8.21
N GLU A 188 0.98 4.43 -9.09
CA GLU A 188 0.92 5.86 -8.78
C GLU A 188 -0.49 6.39 -9.06
N PHE A 189 -0.99 7.24 -8.17
CA PHE A 189 -2.32 7.86 -8.25
C PHE A 189 -2.22 9.37 -8.14
N LYS A 190 -3.04 10.07 -8.96
CA LYS A 190 -3.20 11.54 -8.89
C LYS A 190 -4.61 11.98 -9.25
N ARG A 191 -5.02 13.16 -8.74
CA ARG A 191 -6.26 13.86 -9.11
C ARG A 191 -6.07 15.37 -9.05
#